data_da0a3e3b583a1fe6b8d50be34844da57
#
_entry.id   da0a3e3b583a1fe6b8d50be34844da57
#
_cell.length_a   1.000
_cell.length_b   1.000
_cell.length_c   1.000
_cell.angle_alpha   90.00
_cell.angle_beta   90.00
_cell.angle_gamma   90.00
#
_symmetry.space_group_name_H-M   'P 1'
#
loop_
_entity.id
_entity.type
_entity.pdbx_description
1 polymer ?
#
loop_
_entity_poly.entity_id
_entity_poly.type
_entity_poly.pdbx_seq_one_letter_code
_entity_poly.pdbx_strand_id
1 'polypeptide(L)'
;IVLHESVYTKKEIIKSVSTDKKIKFIIPFIDRPYYLWQILVQINNFRKMGYEQDTIFLGTTFADMVTPELQKMIDSPDIKAKFVLYPEDRLIRRYPASLKPRTMAKYFRDFPEEKDTVYVYLDPDVIFLRPIDFSVYANDDIWYEGDTTGYLNSRYIKSKGEQLFLEMCMIVGIDPQVVMANDLNCGGAQFIIKNNTYELWHEIEILSVILYKHMDETKEKYCPPGQQYPIQAWAAEMWTTNWCLWKYGIETRVIPEMNFHMADHALSRLEHPFLHCTGTVIPEIAFNKLTYQDSPFKIELPDYPDSITSLYVKEIREVKINFPDLIW
;
A
#
# COMPACT_ATOMS: atom_id res chain seq x y z
N ILE A 1 -8.77 13.27 68.58
CA ILE A 1 -8.89 12.57 67.29
C ILE A 1 -8.04 13.40 66.30
N VAL A 2 -6.83 12.91 66.04
CA VAL A 2 -5.91 13.55 65.06
C VAL A 2 -5.97 12.74 63.78
N LEU A 3 -6.42 13.37 62.71
CA LEU A 3 -6.40 12.79 61.36
C LEU A 3 -5.02 13.06 60.74
N HIS A 4 -4.27 11.98 60.51
CA HIS A 4 -3.03 12.01 59.72
C HIS A 4 -3.39 12.02 58.23
N GLU A 5 -3.19 13.15 57.57
CA GLU A 5 -3.14 13.22 56.10
C GLU A 5 -1.79 12.63 55.63
N SER A 6 -1.87 11.50 54.92
CA SER A 6 -0.71 10.95 54.23
C SER A 6 -0.60 11.60 52.83
N VAL A 7 0.40 12.43 52.69
CA VAL A 7 0.79 13.01 51.39
C VAL A 7 1.47 11.91 50.57
N TYR A 8 0.75 11.31 49.65
CA TYR A 8 1.35 10.48 48.60
C TYR A 8 1.94 11.38 47.51
N THR A 9 3.23 11.57 47.51
CA THR A 9 3.98 12.10 46.38
C THR A 9 4.01 11.04 45.30
N LYS A 10 3.25 11.26 44.21
CA LYS A 10 3.40 10.52 42.98
C LYS A 10 4.77 10.79 42.38
N LYS A 11 5.74 9.89 42.59
CA LYS A 11 6.93 9.81 41.76
C LYS A 11 6.47 9.31 40.39
N GLU A 12 6.37 10.19 39.43
CA GLU A 12 6.32 9.80 38.03
C GLU A 12 7.65 9.12 37.69
N ILE A 13 7.59 7.79 37.59
CA ILE A 13 8.66 7.01 36.98
C ILE A 13 8.54 7.30 35.48
N ILE A 14 9.27 8.30 35.00
CA ILE A 14 9.57 8.43 33.59
C ILE A 14 10.44 7.22 33.25
N LYS A 15 9.81 6.12 32.84
CA LYS A 15 10.51 5.08 32.10
C LYS A 15 10.97 5.76 30.81
N SER A 16 12.27 5.95 30.65
CA SER A 16 12.87 6.19 29.35
C SER A 16 12.57 4.96 28.50
N VAL A 17 11.48 4.99 27.80
CA VAL A 17 11.18 4.03 26.74
C VAL A 17 12.24 4.31 25.68
N SER A 18 13.09 3.34 25.40
CA SER A 18 13.97 3.36 24.23
C SER A 18 13.08 3.66 23.02
N THR A 19 13.29 4.81 22.40
CA THR A 19 12.36 5.39 21.41
C THR A 19 12.62 4.92 20.00
N ASP A 20 13.46 3.93 19.80
CA ASP A 20 13.78 3.44 18.46
C ASP A 20 12.89 2.24 18.10
N LYS A 21 11.61 2.53 17.79
CA LYS A 21 10.78 1.52 17.12
C LYS A 21 11.44 1.18 15.79
N LYS A 22 11.61 -0.12 15.54
CA LYS A 22 12.16 -0.59 14.27
C LYS A 22 11.18 -0.28 13.13
N ILE A 23 11.69 0.35 12.07
CA ILE A 23 10.94 0.64 10.86
C ILE A 23 11.33 -0.39 9.81
N LYS A 24 10.33 -1.00 9.19
CA LYS A 24 10.48 -1.95 8.09
C LYS A 24 9.61 -1.53 6.92
N PHE A 25 9.91 -2.07 5.75
CA PHE A 25 9.09 -1.92 4.55
C PHE A 25 8.38 -3.24 4.27
N ILE A 26 7.10 -3.18 3.90
CA ILE A 26 6.30 -4.37 3.64
C ILE A 26 5.52 -4.21 2.34
N ILE A 27 5.74 -5.16 1.42
CA ILE A 27 5.24 -5.08 0.06
C ILE A 27 4.55 -6.40 -0.31
N PRO A 28 3.20 -6.44 -0.31
CA PRO A 28 2.47 -7.59 -0.84
C PRO A 28 2.57 -7.66 -2.37
N PHE A 29 2.79 -8.86 -2.89
CA PHE A 29 2.86 -9.09 -4.34
C PHE A 29 2.31 -10.45 -4.74
N ILE A 30 2.18 -10.67 -6.05
CA ILE A 30 1.77 -11.95 -6.63
C ILE A 30 2.98 -12.53 -7.38
N ASP A 31 3.25 -13.82 -7.16
CA ASP A 31 4.30 -14.55 -7.88
C ASP A 31 3.92 -14.74 -9.35
N ARG A 32 4.14 -13.70 -10.14
CA ARG A 32 4.00 -13.65 -11.59
C ARG A 32 5.04 -12.71 -12.19
N PRO A 33 5.54 -12.98 -13.40
CA PRO A 33 6.57 -12.17 -14.06
C PRO A 33 6.25 -10.67 -14.04
N TYR A 34 4.98 -10.30 -14.26
CA TYR A 34 4.51 -8.91 -14.20
C TYR A 34 4.84 -8.18 -12.89
N TYR A 35 4.72 -8.83 -11.74
CA TYR A 35 5.06 -8.23 -10.46
C TYR A 35 6.55 -8.38 -10.13
N LEU A 36 7.16 -9.49 -10.53
CA LEU A 36 8.56 -9.80 -10.18
C LEU A 36 9.54 -8.80 -10.78
N TRP A 37 9.33 -8.36 -12.02
CA TRP A 37 10.21 -7.32 -12.58
C TRP A 37 10.03 -5.97 -11.87
N GLN A 38 8.81 -5.62 -11.43
CA GLN A 38 8.55 -4.40 -10.65
C GLN A 38 9.26 -4.47 -9.29
N ILE A 39 9.19 -5.62 -8.61
CA ILE A 39 9.93 -5.87 -7.36
C ILE A 39 11.43 -5.74 -7.56
N LEU A 40 11.98 -6.27 -8.65
CA LEU A 40 13.41 -6.13 -8.91
C LEU A 40 13.82 -4.66 -9.14
N VAL A 41 12.97 -3.87 -9.81
CA VAL A 41 13.12 -2.42 -9.92
C VAL A 41 13.06 -1.75 -8.55
N GLN A 42 12.11 -2.14 -7.72
CA GLN A 42 11.95 -1.60 -6.37
C GLN A 42 13.13 -1.96 -5.47
N ILE A 43 13.66 -3.18 -5.54
CA ILE A 43 14.88 -3.61 -4.82
C ILE A 43 16.07 -2.73 -5.21
N ASN A 44 16.25 -2.48 -6.52
CA ASN A 44 17.32 -1.61 -7.01
C ASN A 44 17.21 -0.20 -6.41
N ASN A 45 16.02 0.36 -6.44
CA ASN A 45 15.74 1.67 -5.87
C ASN A 45 15.96 1.69 -4.34
N PHE A 46 15.42 0.72 -3.61
CA PHE A 46 15.52 0.63 -2.14
C PHE A 46 16.96 0.43 -1.67
N ARG A 47 17.78 -0.29 -2.43
CA ARG A 47 19.22 -0.41 -2.19
C ARG A 47 19.92 0.95 -2.18
N LYS A 48 19.60 1.80 -3.15
CA LYS A 48 20.16 3.17 -3.25
C LYS A 48 19.67 4.07 -2.10
N MET A 49 18.47 3.83 -1.60
CA MET A 49 17.90 4.58 -0.47
C MET A 49 18.33 4.04 0.90
N GLY A 50 19.01 2.87 0.94
CA GLY A 50 19.43 2.23 2.20
C GLY A 50 18.33 1.43 2.91
N TYR A 51 17.22 1.09 2.23
CA TYR A 51 16.05 0.44 2.81
C TYR A 51 15.96 -1.08 2.53
N GLU A 52 16.78 -1.60 1.61
CA GLU A 52 16.68 -2.99 1.15
C GLU A 52 16.70 -4.03 2.28
N GLN A 53 17.60 -3.86 3.26
CA GLN A 53 17.77 -4.83 4.37
C GLN A 53 16.59 -4.88 5.33
N ASP A 54 15.81 -3.81 5.41
CA ASP A 54 14.61 -3.71 6.26
C ASP A 54 13.33 -3.97 5.47
N THR A 55 13.45 -4.48 4.23
CA THR A 55 12.31 -4.76 3.33
C THR A 55 11.88 -6.21 3.41
N ILE A 56 10.57 -6.41 3.47
CA ILE A 56 9.89 -7.71 3.43
C ILE A 56 8.92 -7.73 2.25
N PHE A 57 9.16 -8.61 1.32
CA PHE A 57 8.24 -8.91 0.22
C PHE A 57 7.33 -10.07 0.59
N LEU A 58 6.02 -9.83 0.62
CA LEU A 58 5.00 -10.83 0.94
C LEU A 58 4.40 -11.39 -0.34
N GLY A 59 4.92 -12.54 -0.77
CA GLY A 59 4.52 -13.16 -2.03
C GLY A 59 3.31 -14.08 -1.89
N THR A 60 2.36 -14.00 -2.83
CA THR A 60 1.32 -15.01 -3.01
C THR A 60 1.68 -15.90 -4.18
N THR A 61 1.82 -17.22 -3.93
CA THR A 61 2.17 -18.25 -4.92
C THR A 61 0.93 -19.01 -5.37
N PHE A 62 0.97 -19.58 -6.58
CA PHE A 62 -0.11 -20.40 -7.12
C PHE A 62 0.34 -21.86 -7.23
N ALA A 63 -0.59 -22.79 -6.96
CA ALA A 63 -0.37 -24.23 -7.04
C ALA A 63 0.83 -24.75 -6.21
N ASP A 64 1.09 -24.13 -5.06
CA ASP A 64 2.18 -24.47 -4.13
C ASP A 64 3.59 -24.49 -4.78
N MET A 65 3.73 -23.77 -5.89
CA MET A 65 5.00 -23.65 -6.63
C MET A 65 5.44 -22.19 -6.67
N VAL A 66 6.75 -22.02 -6.55
CA VAL A 66 7.45 -20.75 -6.75
C VAL A 66 7.91 -20.68 -8.20
N THR A 67 7.70 -19.56 -8.88
CA THR A 67 8.20 -19.40 -10.24
C THR A 67 9.73 -19.44 -10.27
N PRO A 68 10.36 -19.91 -11.39
CA PRO A 68 11.81 -19.95 -11.50
C PRO A 68 12.45 -18.56 -11.31
N GLU A 69 11.79 -17.51 -11.76
CA GLU A 69 12.22 -16.12 -11.62
C GLU A 69 12.26 -15.69 -10.15
N LEU A 70 11.19 -15.96 -9.40
CA LEU A 70 11.15 -15.66 -7.96
C LEU A 70 12.17 -16.49 -7.19
N GLN A 71 12.31 -17.78 -7.52
CA GLN A 71 13.30 -18.64 -6.88
C GLN A 71 14.72 -18.09 -7.07
N LYS A 72 15.06 -17.65 -8.27
CA LYS A 72 16.36 -17.00 -8.53
C LYS A 72 16.59 -15.74 -7.71
N MET A 73 15.53 -14.92 -7.51
CA MET A 73 15.63 -13.74 -6.66
C MET A 73 15.87 -14.11 -5.19
N ILE A 74 15.17 -15.13 -4.69
CA ILE A 74 15.31 -15.62 -3.30
C ILE A 74 16.72 -16.19 -3.06
N ASP A 75 17.23 -16.95 -4.01
CA ASP A 75 18.55 -17.61 -3.89
C ASP A 75 19.73 -16.66 -4.18
N SER A 76 19.46 -15.48 -4.69
CA SER A 76 20.48 -14.52 -5.05
C SER A 76 21.19 -13.95 -3.82
N PRO A 77 22.53 -14.08 -3.71
CA PRO A 77 23.28 -13.45 -2.63
C PRO A 77 23.33 -11.93 -2.74
N ASP A 78 22.96 -11.38 -3.89
CA ASP A 78 22.94 -9.94 -4.13
C ASP A 78 21.68 -9.28 -3.56
N ILE A 79 20.60 -10.01 -3.32
CA ILE A 79 19.38 -9.48 -2.71
C ILE A 79 19.43 -9.64 -1.19
N LYS A 80 19.23 -8.54 -0.46
CA LYS A 80 19.25 -8.50 1.02
C LYS A 80 17.85 -8.41 1.62
N ALA A 81 16.85 -8.12 0.82
CA ALA A 81 15.45 -8.10 1.26
C ALA A 81 14.96 -9.52 1.62
N LYS A 82 14.00 -9.59 2.55
CA LYS A 82 13.37 -10.85 2.97
C LYS A 82 12.16 -11.15 2.10
N PHE A 83 12.01 -12.40 1.70
CA PHE A 83 10.79 -12.92 1.07
C PHE A 83 10.04 -13.83 2.05
N VAL A 84 8.72 -13.62 2.16
CA VAL A 84 7.81 -14.51 2.90
C VAL A 84 6.68 -14.89 1.93
N LEU A 85 6.47 -16.18 1.73
CA LEU A 85 5.58 -16.68 0.69
C LEU A 85 4.36 -17.39 1.29
N TYR A 86 3.20 -17.15 0.70
CA TYR A 86 1.94 -17.77 1.08
C TYR A 86 1.22 -18.34 -0.14
N PRO A 87 0.62 -19.54 -0.04
CA PRO A 87 -0.21 -20.07 -1.13
C PRO A 87 -1.49 -19.24 -1.29
N GLU A 88 -1.96 -19.12 -2.53
CA GLU A 88 -3.27 -18.55 -2.84
C GLU A 88 -4.39 -19.49 -2.39
N ASP A 89 -5.05 -19.15 -1.32
CA ASP A 89 -6.10 -19.96 -0.69
C ASP A 89 -7.44 -19.24 -0.54
N ARG A 90 -7.61 -18.06 -1.20
CA ARG A 90 -8.89 -17.33 -1.14
C ARG A 90 -10.00 -18.16 -1.80
N LEU A 91 -11.14 -18.22 -1.14
CA LEU A 91 -12.35 -18.84 -1.69
C LEU A 91 -12.97 -17.99 -2.80
N ILE A 92 -12.87 -16.66 -2.68
CA ILE A 92 -13.40 -15.71 -3.65
C ILE A 92 -12.24 -14.96 -4.30
N ARG A 93 -11.97 -15.26 -5.56
CA ARG A 93 -10.83 -14.71 -6.34
C ARG A 93 -11.22 -13.58 -7.30
N ARG A 94 -12.52 -13.21 -7.34
CA ARG A 94 -13.04 -12.20 -8.29
C ARG A 94 -12.43 -10.82 -8.09
N TYR A 95 -11.99 -10.48 -6.88
CA TYR A 95 -11.35 -9.21 -6.55
C TYR A 95 -9.85 -9.42 -6.27
N PRO A 96 -8.96 -9.15 -7.26
CA PRO A 96 -7.53 -9.41 -7.11
C PRO A 96 -6.87 -8.64 -5.99
N ALA A 97 -7.26 -7.37 -5.75
CA ALA A 97 -6.64 -6.52 -4.73
C ALA A 97 -6.82 -7.05 -3.29
N SER A 98 -7.83 -7.90 -3.04
CA SER A 98 -8.00 -8.54 -1.72
C SER A 98 -6.86 -9.53 -1.37
N LEU A 99 -5.97 -9.86 -2.31
CA LEU A 99 -4.73 -10.58 -2.00
C LEU A 99 -3.84 -9.82 -1.03
N LYS A 100 -3.79 -8.50 -1.15
CA LYS A 100 -2.95 -7.66 -0.27
C LYS A 100 -3.35 -7.84 1.20
N PRO A 101 -4.57 -7.50 1.64
CA PRO A 101 -4.97 -7.71 3.04
C PRO A 101 -4.98 -9.19 3.45
N ARG A 102 -5.25 -10.13 2.54
CA ARG A 102 -5.13 -11.57 2.83
C ARG A 102 -3.70 -11.96 3.24
N THR A 103 -2.73 -11.50 2.47
CA THR A 103 -1.32 -11.82 2.70
C THR A 103 -0.82 -11.14 3.98
N MET A 104 -1.26 -9.90 4.23
CA MET A 104 -0.98 -9.18 5.48
C MET A 104 -1.58 -9.91 6.70
N ALA A 105 -2.82 -10.38 6.61
CA ALA A 105 -3.45 -11.16 7.68
C ALA A 105 -2.64 -12.41 8.02
N LYS A 106 -2.22 -13.18 6.99
CA LYS A 106 -1.38 -14.36 7.20
C LYS A 106 -0.07 -14.00 7.86
N TYR A 107 0.58 -12.92 7.43
CA TYR A 107 1.85 -12.48 7.99
C TYR A 107 1.72 -12.16 9.49
N PHE A 108 0.74 -11.36 9.89
CA PHE A 108 0.56 -10.99 11.31
C PHE A 108 -0.01 -12.14 12.17
N ARG A 109 -0.63 -13.16 11.56
CA ARG A 109 -0.96 -14.41 12.26
C ARG A 109 0.29 -15.22 12.59
N ASP A 110 1.22 -15.32 11.62
CA ASP A 110 2.40 -16.17 11.73
C ASP A 110 3.56 -15.48 12.46
N PHE A 111 3.54 -14.14 12.51
CA PHE A 111 4.53 -13.30 13.20
C PHE A 111 3.84 -12.30 14.16
N PRO A 112 3.12 -12.77 15.19
CA PRO A 112 2.38 -11.89 16.11
C PRO A 112 3.29 -10.96 16.91
N GLU A 113 4.56 -11.30 17.08
CA GLU A 113 5.58 -10.47 17.74
C GLU A 113 5.90 -9.18 16.94
N GLU A 114 5.62 -9.17 15.66
CA GLU A 114 5.85 -8.03 14.78
C GLU A 114 4.76 -6.94 14.88
N LYS A 115 3.74 -7.12 15.73
CA LYS A 115 2.63 -6.18 15.90
C LYS A 115 3.07 -4.75 16.25
N ASP A 116 4.15 -4.61 17.04
CA ASP A 116 4.67 -3.33 17.50
C ASP A 116 5.70 -2.71 16.53
N THR A 117 6.04 -3.41 15.43
CA THR A 117 6.89 -2.89 14.36
C THR A 117 6.11 -1.87 13.53
N VAL A 118 6.77 -0.76 13.21
CA VAL A 118 6.23 0.24 12.28
C VAL A 118 6.59 -0.19 10.86
N TYR A 119 5.60 -0.28 9.99
CA TYR A 119 5.82 -0.64 8.60
C TYR A 119 5.48 0.51 7.65
N VAL A 120 6.32 0.70 6.66
CA VAL A 120 5.97 1.46 5.44
C VAL A 120 5.42 0.44 4.44
N TYR A 121 4.10 0.46 4.25
CA TYR A 121 3.38 -0.42 3.34
C TYR A 121 3.30 0.23 1.95
N LEU A 122 3.71 -0.49 0.93
CA LEU A 122 3.81 0.01 -0.45
C LEU A 122 3.32 -1.02 -1.46
N ASP A 123 2.90 -0.53 -2.63
CA ASP A 123 2.66 -1.37 -3.79
C ASP A 123 3.99 -1.70 -4.52
N PRO A 124 4.08 -2.81 -5.27
CA PRO A 124 5.32 -3.24 -5.95
C PRO A 124 5.86 -2.28 -7.01
N ASP A 125 5.01 -1.39 -7.53
CA ASP A 125 5.30 -0.42 -8.58
C ASP A 125 5.61 0.99 -8.06
N VAL A 126 5.92 1.09 -6.76
CA VAL A 126 6.30 2.35 -6.10
C VAL A 126 7.80 2.42 -5.93
N ILE A 127 8.40 3.53 -6.32
CA ILE A 127 9.80 3.84 -6.06
C ILE A 127 9.95 5.14 -5.28
N PHE A 128 11.03 5.25 -4.51
CA PHE A 128 11.43 6.49 -3.85
C PHE A 128 12.16 7.39 -4.83
N LEU A 129 11.81 8.68 -4.85
CA LEU A 129 12.50 9.73 -5.59
C LEU A 129 13.53 10.46 -4.71
N ARG A 130 13.38 10.37 -3.40
CA ARG A 130 14.31 10.85 -2.37
C ARG A 130 14.12 10.07 -1.07
N PRO A 131 15.14 9.99 -0.22
CA PRO A 131 14.99 9.34 1.08
C PRO A 131 14.06 10.14 2.00
N ILE A 132 13.39 9.42 2.93
CA ILE A 132 12.47 9.98 3.94
C ILE A 132 12.92 9.49 5.31
N ASP A 133 12.91 10.37 6.29
CA ASP A 133 13.08 10.00 7.70
C ASP A 133 11.73 9.57 8.30
N PHE A 134 11.49 8.27 8.32
CA PHE A 134 10.26 7.70 8.89
C PHE A 134 10.26 7.66 10.42
N SER A 135 11.39 7.90 11.10
CA SER A 135 11.50 7.82 12.55
C SER A 135 10.59 8.84 13.26
N VAL A 136 10.35 9.99 12.62
CA VAL A 136 9.48 11.04 13.13
C VAL A 136 8.01 10.63 13.25
N TYR A 137 7.62 9.57 12.53
CA TYR A 137 6.26 9.01 12.53
C TYR A 137 6.12 7.73 13.35
N ALA A 138 7.19 7.26 14.02
CA ALA A 138 7.20 5.95 14.65
C ALA A 138 6.57 5.92 16.06
N ASN A 139 6.49 7.06 16.75
CA ASN A 139 6.28 7.11 18.21
C ASN A 139 4.84 7.41 18.66
N ASP A 140 3.88 7.44 17.74
CA ASP A 140 2.46 7.55 18.02
C ASP A 140 1.70 6.33 17.46
N ASP A 141 0.36 6.33 17.59
CA ASP A 141 -0.51 5.27 17.09
C ASP A 141 -1.28 5.67 15.81
N ILE A 142 -0.89 6.80 15.19
CA ILE A 142 -1.54 7.31 13.99
C ILE A 142 -1.01 6.56 12.77
N TRP A 143 -1.92 6.14 11.87
CA TRP A 143 -1.53 5.68 10.54
C TRP A 143 -1.39 6.88 9.61
N TYR A 144 -0.29 6.94 8.88
CA TYR A 144 -0.03 8.03 7.95
C TYR A 144 -0.16 7.55 6.50
N GLU A 145 -0.68 8.40 5.63
CA GLU A 145 -1.14 8.01 4.31
C GLU A 145 -0.79 9.05 3.25
N GLY A 146 -0.67 8.61 1.99
CA GLY A 146 -0.62 9.48 0.82
C GLY A 146 -2.00 10.03 0.49
N ASP A 147 -2.08 11.23 -0.09
CA ASP A 147 -3.33 11.89 -0.44
C ASP A 147 -4.05 11.19 -1.60
N THR A 148 -5.18 10.58 -1.29
CA THR A 148 -6.14 10.02 -2.25
C THR A 148 -7.56 10.54 -2.00
N THR A 149 -7.68 11.63 -1.25
CA THR A 149 -8.97 12.24 -0.88
C THR A 149 -9.84 12.55 -2.09
N GLY A 150 -9.24 12.87 -3.24
CA GLY A 150 -9.95 13.20 -4.47
C GLY A 150 -10.88 12.10 -5.01
N TYR A 151 -10.64 10.82 -4.65
CA TYR A 151 -11.45 9.71 -5.12
C TYR A 151 -11.83 8.69 -4.02
N LEU A 152 -11.43 8.90 -2.76
CA LEU A 152 -11.81 8.04 -1.64
C LEU A 152 -12.77 8.70 -0.65
N ASN A 153 -12.91 10.02 -0.64
CA ASN A 153 -13.75 10.74 0.33
C ASN A 153 -15.25 10.49 0.12
N SER A 154 -16.05 10.81 1.12
CA SER A 154 -17.53 10.62 1.08
C SER A 154 -18.17 11.44 -0.03
N ARG A 155 -17.62 12.59 -0.41
CA ARG A 155 -18.17 13.46 -1.48
C ARG A 155 -18.05 12.76 -2.84
N TYR A 156 -16.93 12.11 -3.12
CA TYR A 156 -16.76 11.31 -4.34
C TYR A 156 -17.80 10.18 -4.41
N ILE A 157 -17.96 9.41 -3.31
CA ILE A 157 -18.92 8.30 -3.28
C ILE A 157 -20.35 8.84 -3.46
N LYS A 158 -20.74 9.90 -2.75
CA LYS A 158 -22.03 10.54 -2.86
C LYS A 158 -22.31 11.13 -4.25
N SER A 159 -21.28 11.58 -4.97
CA SER A 159 -21.42 12.01 -6.35
C SER A 159 -21.86 10.88 -7.28
N LYS A 160 -21.62 9.62 -6.90
CA LYS A 160 -22.11 8.43 -7.60
C LYS A 160 -23.51 8.02 -7.12
N GLY A 161 -23.83 8.27 -5.85
CA GLY A 161 -25.15 8.04 -5.25
C GLY A 161 -25.13 8.16 -3.74
N GLU A 162 -25.99 8.99 -3.16
CA GLU A 162 -26.13 9.11 -1.71
C GLU A 162 -26.48 7.75 -1.08
N GLN A 163 -27.40 7.00 -1.71
CA GLN A 163 -27.79 5.68 -1.23
C GLN A 163 -26.63 4.67 -1.34
N LEU A 164 -25.77 4.76 -2.35
CA LEU A 164 -24.57 3.93 -2.46
C LEU A 164 -23.64 4.16 -1.26
N PHE A 165 -23.42 5.41 -0.88
CA PHE A 165 -22.61 5.74 0.29
C PHE A 165 -23.14 5.09 1.57
N LEU A 166 -24.48 5.17 1.80
CA LEU A 166 -25.10 4.56 2.96
C LEU A 166 -25.01 3.02 2.93
N GLU A 167 -25.21 2.42 1.77
CA GLU A 167 -25.07 0.96 1.57
C GLU A 167 -23.62 0.50 1.84
N MET A 168 -22.61 1.26 1.37
CA MET A 168 -21.19 0.97 1.65
C MET A 168 -20.88 1.07 3.15
N CYS A 169 -21.37 2.11 3.84
CA CYS A 169 -21.20 2.26 5.29
C CYS A 169 -21.85 1.10 6.06
N MET A 170 -23.03 0.66 5.65
CA MET A 170 -23.73 -0.48 6.25
C MET A 170 -22.95 -1.79 6.06
N ILE A 171 -22.37 -2.02 4.89
CA ILE A 171 -21.54 -3.21 4.59
C ILE A 171 -20.33 -3.27 5.52
N VAL A 172 -19.63 -2.16 5.71
CA VAL A 172 -18.45 -2.10 6.59
C VAL A 172 -18.86 -2.07 8.08
N GLY A 173 -20.06 -1.65 8.38
CA GLY A 173 -20.57 -1.48 9.76
C GLY A 173 -19.96 -0.25 10.43
N ILE A 174 -19.89 0.87 9.71
CA ILE A 174 -19.38 2.16 10.19
C ILE A 174 -20.48 3.23 10.12
N ASP A 175 -20.48 4.15 11.10
CA ASP A 175 -21.37 5.30 11.07
C ASP A 175 -20.97 6.25 9.91
N PRO A 176 -21.92 6.62 9.01
CA PRO A 176 -21.67 7.59 7.94
C PRO A 176 -21.10 8.93 8.44
N GLN A 177 -21.43 9.37 9.65
CA GLN A 177 -20.88 10.60 10.24
C GLN A 177 -19.38 10.47 10.53
N VAL A 178 -18.93 9.29 10.97
CA VAL A 178 -17.49 9.02 11.19
C VAL A 178 -16.73 9.09 9.86
N VAL A 179 -17.29 8.53 8.79
CA VAL A 179 -16.65 8.60 7.45
C VAL A 179 -16.55 10.05 6.98
N MET A 180 -17.65 10.82 7.08
CA MET A 180 -17.67 12.23 6.66
C MET A 180 -16.72 13.10 7.48
N ALA A 181 -16.58 12.82 8.78
CA ALA A 181 -15.65 13.55 9.66
C ALA A 181 -14.18 13.33 9.27
N ASN A 182 -13.87 12.20 8.60
CA ASN A 182 -12.53 11.83 8.16
C ASN A 182 -12.27 12.09 6.67
N ASP A 183 -13.10 12.84 5.97
CA ASP A 183 -12.97 13.12 4.53
C ASP A 183 -11.59 13.71 4.12
N LEU A 184 -10.90 14.39 5.01
CA LEU A 184 -9.57 14.95 4.78
C LEU A 184 -8.43 14.00 5.18
N ASN A 185 -8.76 12.86 5.79
CA ASN A 185 -7.81 11.85 6.27
C ASN A 185 -7.99 10.51 5.54
N CYS A 186 -8.63 10.49 4.36
CA CYS A 186 -8.74 9.30 3.53
C CYS A 186 -7.59 9.25 2.52
N GLY A 187 -6.60 8.48 2.86
CA GLY A 187 -5.44 8.25 2.04
C GLY A 187 -5.36 6.83 1.48
N GLY A 188 -4.25 6.53 0.85
CA GLY A 188 -4.02 5.22 0.31
C GLY A 188 -2.79 5.09 -0.56
N ALA A 189 -2.68 3.94 -1.22
CA ALA A 189 -1.55 3.49 -2.02
C ALA A 189 -0.26 3.30 -1.19
N GLN A 190 0.11 4.26 -0.33
CA GLN A 190 1.22 4.17 0.60
C GLN A 190 0.74 4.49 2.02
N PHE A 191 1.19 3.68 2.99
CA PHE A 191 0.81 3.84 4.39
C PHE A 191 2.02 3.66 5.30
N ILE A 192 2.04 4.39 6.43
CA ILE A 192 2.82 4.01 7.61
C ILE A 192 1.85 3.35 8.58
N ILE A 193 1.99 2.03 8.74
CA ILE A 193 1.06 1.18 9.48
C ILE A 193 1.64 0.74 10.82
N LYS A 194 0.80 0.67 11.84
CA LYS A 194 1.19 0.39 13.23
C LYS A 194 0.15 -0.49 13.92
N ASN A 195 0.56 -1.15 15.00
CA ASN A 195 -0.31 -1.97 15.83
C ASN A 195 -1.10 -3.01 14.99
N ASN A 196 -0.37 -3.64 14.05
CA ASN A 196 -0.96 -4.54 13.08
C ASN A 196 -1.36 -5.86 13.73
N THR A 197 -2.57 -6.34 13.44
CA THR A 197 -3.06 -7.64 13.90
C THR A 197 -3.65 -8.48 12.78
N TYR A 198 -3.70 -9.79 12.99
CA TYR A 198 -4.39 -10.71 12.09
C TYR A 198 -5.85 -10.31 11.91
N GLU A 199 -6.55 -10.00 13.01
CA GLU A 199 -7.98 -9.73 13.03
C GLU A 199 -8.33 -8.51 12.17
N LEU A 200 -7.56 -7.41 12.29
CA LEU A 200 -7.75 -6.21 11.49
C LEU A 200 -7.61 -6.51 10.00
N TRP A 201 -6.49 -7.13 9.59
CA TRP A 201 -6.23 -7.40 8.19
C TRP A 201 -7.17 -8.44 7.58
N HIS A 202 -7.62 -9.41 8.39
CA HIS A 202 -8.62 -10.40 7.96
C HIS A 202 -10.00 -9.77 7.75
N GLU A 203 -10.41 -8.85 8.61
CA GLU A 203 -11.65 -8.10 8.42
C GLU A 203 -11.58 -7.22 7.18
N ILE A 204 -10.48 -6.49 6.97
CA ILE A 204 -10.25 -5.69 5.74
C ILE A 204 -10.37 -6.59 4.50
N GLU A 205 -9.77 -7.78 4.50
CA GLU A 205 -9.88 -8.75 3.40
C GLU A 205 -11.35 -9.06 3.09
N ILE A 206 -12.09 -9.55 4.09
CA ILE A 206 -13.48 -10.00 3.92
C ILE A 206 -14.36 -8.84 3.42
N LEU A 207 -14.29 -7.69 4.11
CA LEU A 207 -15.11 -6.54 3.78
C LEU A 207 -14.78 -5.94 2.42
N SER A 208 -13.50 -5.97 2.00
CA SER A 208 -13.09 -5.49 0.68
C SER A 208 -13.71 -6.32 -0.45
N VAL A 209 -13.81 -7.63 -0.27
CA VAL A 209 -14.46 -8.53 -1.24
C VAL A 209 -15.97 -8.27 -1.32
N ILE A 210 -16.62 -8.11 -0.16
CA ILE A 210 -18.07 -7.85 -0.10
C ILE A 210 -18.38 -6.48 -0.72
N LEU A 211 -17.59 -5.46 -0.38
CA LEU A 211 -17.74 -4.09 -0.88
C LEU A 211 -17.51 -4.01 -2.39
N TYR A 212 -16.44 -4.65 -2.87
CA TYR A 212 -16.16 -4.76 -4.31
C TYR A 212 -17.35 -5.39 -5.05
N LYS A 213 -17.84 -6.54 -4.57
CA LYS A 213 -18.96 -7.24 -5.16
C LYS A 213 -20.20 -6.34 -5.23
N HIS A 214 -20.55 -5.67 -4.13
CA HIS A 214 -21.68 -4.76 -4.09
C HIS A 214 -21.57 -3.63 -5.13
N MET A 215 -20.43 -2.95 -5.19
CA MET A 215 -20.20 -1.87 -6.16
C MET A 215 -20.20 -2.35 -7.61
N ASP A 216 -19.65 -3.54 -7.89
CA ASP A 216 -19.63 -4.11 -9.24
C ASP A 216 -21.06 -4.52 -9.70
N GLU A 217 -21.86 -5.08 -8.79
CA GLU A 217 -23.24 -5.49 -9.07
C GLU A 217 -24.22 -4.31 -9.19
N THR A 218 -23.92 -3.20 -8.53
CA THR A 218 -24.78 -1.99 -8.53
C THR A 218 -24.27 -0.86 -9.41
N LYS A 219 -23.17 -1.06 -10.13
CA LYS A 219 -22.50 -0.02 -10.91
C LYS A 219 -23.40 0.69 -11.93
N GLU A 220 -24.32 -0.04 -12.58
CA GLU A 220 -25.26 0.54 -13.53
C GLU A 220 -26.34 1.36 -12.82
N LYS A 221 -26.85 0.87 -11.68
CA LYS A 221 -27.82 1.59 -10.82
C LYS A 221 -27.26 2.93 -10.35
N TYR A 222 -25.96 2.98 -10.04
CA TYR A 222 -25.28 4.14 -9.49
C TYR A 222 -24.36 4.85 -10.49
N CYS A 223 -24.65 4.73 -11.78
CA CYS A 223 -24.02 5.52 -12.84
C CYS A 223 -25.10 6.34 -13.56
N PRO A 224 -25.53 7.48 -12.97
CA PRO A 224 -26.63 8.28 -13.53
C PRO A 224 -26.29 8.78 -14.94
N PRO A 225 -27.31 9.04 -15.78
CA PRO A 225 -27.12 9.59 -17.11
C PRO A 225 -26.26 10.86 -17.08
N GLY A 226 -25.25 10.91 -17.95
CA GLY A 226 -24.29 12.03 -18.01
C GLY A 226 -23.03 11.84 -17.17
N GLN A 227 -22.94 10.85 -16.30
CA GLN A 227 -21.68 10.44 -15.72
C GLN A 227 -20.91 9.51 -16.66
N GLN A 228 -19.65 9.84 -16.90
CA GLN A 228 -18.80 9.07 -17.82
C GLN A 228 -18.39 7.71 -17.25
N TYR A 229 -18.23 7.61 -15.91
CA TYR A 229 -17.72 6.41 -15.25
C TYR A 229 -18.48 6.11 -13.94
N PRO A 230 -18.75 4.82 -13.64
CA PRO A 230 -19.27 4.39 -12.34
C PRO A 230 -18.23 4.61 -11.22
N ILE A 231 -18.58 4.21 -10.00
CA ILE A 231 -17.63 4.21 -8.89
C ILE A 231 -16.44 3.28 -9.21
N GLN A 232 -15.25 3.66 -8.76
CA GLN A 232 -14.03 2.87 -8.96
C GLN A 232 -13.99 1.67 -8.00
N ALA A 233 -14.80 0.65 -8.27
CA ALA A 233 -14.96 -0.51 -7.39
C ALA A 233 -13.63 -1.20 -7.01
N TRP A 234 -12.62 -1.13 -7.88
CA TRP A 234 -11.30 -1.69 -7.60
C TRP A 234 -10.63 -1.10 -6.36
N ALA A 235 -11.00 0.11 -5.93
CA ALA A 235 -10.51 0.77 -4.71
C ALA A 235 -11.18 0.25 -3.41
N ALA A 236 -11.99 -0.81 -3.46
CA ALA A 236 -12.71 -1.35 -2.30
C ALA A 236 -11.77 -1.65 -1.13
N GLU A 237 -10.58 -2.16 -1.38
CA GLU A 237 -9.59 -2.46 -0.35
C GLU A 237 -9.11 -1.18 0.35
N MET A 238 -8.94 -0.07 -0.37
CA MET A 238 -8.51 1.19 0.20
C MET A 238 -9.61 1.79 1.10
N TRP A 239 -10.89 1.76 0.66
CA TRP A 239 -12.00 2.19 1.52
C TRP A 239 -12.12 1.34 2.77
N THR A 240 -12.06 0.01 2.64
CA THR A 240 -12.20 -0.86 3.80
C THR A 240 -11.02 -0.73 4.76
N THR A 241 -9.81 -0.48 4.28
CA THR A 241 -8.66 -0.19 5.15
C THR A 241 -8.94 1.03 6.01
N ASN A 242 -9.23 2.19 5.40
CA ASN A 242 -9.53 3.41 6.14
C ASN A 242 -10.72 3.26 7.09
N TRP A 243 -11.83 2.69 6.58
CA TRP A 243 -13.06 2.60 7.36
C TRP A 243 -12.98 1.59 8.50
N CYS A 244 -12.23 0.50 8.37
CA CYS A 244 -11.95 -0.40 9.50
C CYS A 244 -11.11 0.29 10.57
N LEU A 245 -10.10 1.08 10.18
CA LEU A 245 -9.31 1.86 11.13
C LEU A 245 -10.22 2.83 11.92
N TRP A 246 -11.02 3.62 11.25
CA TRP A 246 -11.91 4.59 11.90
C TRP A 246 -13.00 3.92 12.74
N LYS A 247 -13.54 2.78 12.30
CA LYS A 247 -14.48 1.96 13.07
C LYS A 247 -13.90 1.52 14.42
N TYR A 248 -12.61 1.27 14.48
CA TYR A 248 -11.89 0.91 15.70
C TYR A 248 -11.27 2.10 16.43
N GLY A 249 -11.55 3.34 16.00
CA GLY A 249 -11.03 4.54 16.61
C GLY A 249 -9.55 4.77 16.38
N ILE A 250 -8.96 4.12 15.35
CA ILE A 250 -7.57 4.35 14.94
C ILE A 250 -7.54 5.59 14.05
N GLU A 251 -6.75 6.58 14.45
CA GLU A 251 -6.57 7.81 13.70
C GLU A 251 -5.76 7.57 12.43
N THR A 252 -6.19 8.17 11.31
CA THR A 252 -5.41 8.27 10.08
C THR A 252 -5.09 9.71 9.77
N ARG A 253 -3.96 9.96 9.07
CA ARG A 253 -3.57 11.30 8.68
C ARG A 253 -2.86 11.31 7.34
N VAL A 254 -3.37 12.10 6.40
CA VAL A 254 -2.69 12.41 5.14
C VAL A 254 -1.53 13.35 5.41
N ILE A 255 -0.32 13.00 4.93
CA ILE A 255 0.88 13.81 5.09
C ILE A 255 1.64 13.99 3.77
N PRO A 256 2.31 15.15 3.57
CA PRO A 256 3.06 15.40 2.33
C PRO A 256 4.18 14.39 2.04
N GLU A 257 4.79 13.82 3.09
CA GLU A 257 5.88 12.85 3.00
C GLU A 257 5.41 11.49 2.46
N MET A 258 4.10 11.21 2.46
CA MET A 258 3.51 10.03 1.86
C MET A 258 2.86 10.31 0.51
N ASN A 259 2.85 11.56 0.04
CA ASN A 259 2.32 11.91 -1.28
C ASN A 259 3.20 11.37 -2.41
N PHE A 260 2.58 11.16 -3.55
CA PHE A 260 3.19 10.49 -4.68
C PHE A 260 2.83 11.14 -6.01
N HIS A 261 3.71 10.97 -6.98
CA HIS A 261 3.41 11.24 -8.37
C HIS A 261 2.74 10.03 -9.01
N MET A 262 1.70 10.25 -9.78
CA MET A 262 1.16 9.27 -10.71
C MET A 262 1.98 9.25 -12.00
N ALA A 263 1.89 8.16 -12.75
CA ALA A 263 2.66 7.97 -13.97
C ALA A 263 2.37 8.98 -15.10
N ASP A 264 1.22 9.66 -15.05
CA ASP A 264 0.82 10.71 -16.02
C ASP A 264 1.32 12.11 -15.66
N HIS A 265 2.01 12.28 -14.52
CA HIS A 265 2.55 13.57 -14.14
C HIS A 265 3.75 13.98 -15.01
N ALA A 266 3.86 15.28 -15.28
CA ALA A 266 5.03 15.83 -15.95
C ALA A 266 6.24 15.86 -15.00
N LEU A 267 7.44 15.61 -15.54
CA LEU A 267 8.69 15.65 -14.79
C LEU A 267 8.95 17.03 -14.14
N SER A 268 8.47 18.11 -14.77
CA SER A 268 8.58 19.47 -14.24
C SER A 268 7.83 19.71 -12.91
N ARG A 269 6.95 18.78 -12.51
CA ARG A 269 6.20 18.83 -11.25
C ARG A 269 6.81 17.96 -10.15
N LEU A 270 8.11 17.67 -10.21
CA LEU A 270 8.80 16.82 -9.25
C LEU A 270 8.84 17.48 -7.86
N GLU A 271 7.90 17.11 -6.98
CA GLU A 271 7.76 17.65 -5.62
C GLU A 271 7.55 16.56 -4.55
N HIS A 272 6.89 15.46 -4.91
CA HIS A 272 6.59 14.37 -3.98
C HIS A 272 7.74 13.36 -3.86
N PRO A 273 7.84 12.65 -2.74
CA PRO A 273 8.95 11.72 -2.51
C PRO A 273 8.79 10.36 -3.19
N PHE A 274 7.61 10.03 -3.68
CA PHE A 274 7.33 8.76 -4.36
C PHE A 274 6.89 8.95 -5.81
N LEU A 275 7.21 7.97 -6.63
CA LEU A 275 6.55 7.72 -7.90
C LEU A 275 5.81 6.39 -7.81
N HIS A 276 4.50 6.43 -7.98
CA HIS A 276 3.65 5.27 -8.17
C HIS A 276 3.44 5.07 -9.67
N CYS A 277 4.09 4.07 -10.25
CA CYS A 277 4.03 3.78 -11.67
C CYS A 277 2.69 3.14 -12.05
N THR A 278 1.59 3.91 -11.96
CA THR A 278 0.25 3.44 -12.31
C THR A 278 0.15 3.06 -13.79
N GLY A 279 -0.77 2.15 -14.13
CA GLY A 279 -0.94 1.69 -15.53
C GLY A 279 -1.87 2.55 -16.39
N THR A 280 -2.29 3.73 -15.91
CA THR A 280 -3.33 4.57 -16.56
C THR A 280 -2.75 5.69 -17.42
N VAL A 281 -1.77 5.38 -18.26
CA VAL A 281 -1.07 6.35 -19.10
C VAL A 281 -1.10 5.97 -20.57
N ILE A 282 -0.93 6.97 -21.44
CA ILE A 282 -0.77 6.78 -22.88
C ILE A 282 0.68 6.33 -23.14
N PRO A 283 0.91 5.13 -23.73
CA PRO A 283 2.24 4.55 -23.88
C PRO A 283 3.23 5.39 -24.72
N GLU A 284 2.73 6.27 -25.58
CA GLU A 284 3.54 7.13 -26.44
C GLU A 284 4.18 8.30 -25.70
N ILE A 285 3.62 8.70 -24.56
CA ILE A 285 4.07 9.88 -23.79
C ILE A 285 4.64 9.54 -22.41
N ALA A 286 4.35 8.35 -21.89
CA ALA A 286 4.79 7.90 -20.58
C ALA A 286 4.97 6.38 -20.55
N PHE A 287 5.83 5.88 -19.68
CA PHE A 287 6.02 4.43 -19.51
C PHE A 287 4.76 3.80 -18.94
N ASN A 288 4.15 2.90 -19.70
CA ASN A 288 2.99 2.13 -19.28
C ASN A 288 3.40 0.70 -18.91
N LYS A 289 3.41 0.39 -17.61
CA LYS A 289 3.78 -0.94 -17.10
C LYS A 289 2.90 -2.08 -17.61
N LEU A 290 1.63 -1.80 -17.96
CA LEU A 290 0.68 -2.80 -18.45
C LEU A 290 1.10 -3.38 -19.81
N THR A 291 1.95 -2.68 -20.56
CA THR A 291 2.52 -3.15 -21.82
C THR A 291 3.49 -4.31 -21.61
N TYR A 292 4.06 -4.45 -20.40
CA TYR A 292 5.14 -5.39 -20.09
C TYR A 292 4.67 -6.48 -19.12
N GLN A 293 3.85 -7.43 -19.61
CA GLN A 293 3.30 -8.50 -18.78
C GLN A 293 4.36 -9.51 -18.31
N ASP A 294 5.39 -9.73 -19.13
CA ASP A 294 6.49 -10.64 -18.77
C ASP A 294 7.67 -9.88 -18.16
N SER A 295 8.28 -8.97 -18.92
CA SER A 295 9.43 -8.21 -18.47
C SER A 295 9.79 -7.09 -19.45
N PRO A 296 10.26 -5.91 -18.97
CA PRO A 296 10.81 -4.85 -19.82
C PRO A 296 12.31 -5.00 -20.06
N PHE A 297 12.98 -6.00 -19.48
CA PHE A 297 14.45 -6.02 -19.43
C PHE A 297 15.13 -6.35 -20.76
N LYS A 298 14.49 -7.16 -21.63
CA LYS A 298 15.08 -7.59 -22.91
C LYS A 298 14.85 -6.66 -24.10
N ILE A 299 14.14 -5.57 -23.86
CA ILE A 299 13.82 -4.61 -24.90
C ILE A 299 14.50 -3.27 -24.65
N GLU A 300 14.67 -2.49 -25.71
CA GLU A 300 15.05 -1.09 -25.60
C GLU A 300 13.82 -0.26 -25.29
N LEU A 301 13.84 0.41 -24.12
CA LEU A 301 12.74 1.26 -23.68
C LEU A 301 12.90 2.66 -24.27
N PRO A 302 11.82 3.28 -24.75
CA PRO A 302 11.82 4.67 -25.16
C PRO A 302 12.25 5.62 -24.05
N ASP A 303 12.73 6.79 -24.43
CA ASP A 303 12.89 7.91 -23.51
C ASP A 303 11.57 8.69 -23.39
N TYR A 304 11.31 9.15 -22.17
CA TYR A 304 10.12 9.95 -21.85
C TYR A 304 10.57 11.25 -21.16
N PRO A 305 11.22 12.18 -21.88
CA PRO A 305 11.97 13.29 -21.27
C PRO A 305 11.08 14.24 -20.45
N ASP A 306 9.81 14.39 -20.82
CA ASP A 306 8.87 15.28 -20.14
C ASP A 306 8.01 14.57 -19.09
N SER A 307 8.04 13.23 -19.02
CA SER A 307 7.27 12.43 -18.10
C SER A 307 8.05 12.07 -16.85
N ILE A 308 7.38 12.08 -15.70
CA ILE A 308 7.93 11.59 -14.43
C ILE A 308 8.38 10.13 -14.52
N THR A 309 7.76 9.32 -15.39
CA THR A 309 8.11 7.91 -15.60
C THR A 309 9.47 7.68 -16.22
N SER A 310 10.11 8.74 -16.75
CA SER A 310 11.53 8.65 -17.17
C SER A 310 12.43 8.19 -16.00
N LEU A 311 12.10 8.57 -14.77
CA LEU A 311 12.80 8.13 -13.57
C LEU A 311 12.62 6.64 -13.30
N TYR A 312 11.42 6.10 -13.57
CA TYR A 312 11.16 4.66 -13.45
C TYR A 312 11.90 3.86 -14.54
N VAL A 313 11.90 4.36 -15.78
CA VAL A 313 12.68 3.76 -16.89
C VAL A 313 14.17 3.75 -16.59
N LYS A 314 14.67 4.80 -15.95
CA LYS A 314 16.07 4.83 -15.47
C LYS A 314 16.34 3.69 -14.49
N GLU A 315 15.47 3.46 -13.50
CA GLU A 315 15.60 2.33 -12.58
C GLU A 315 15.59 0.97 -13.31
N ILE A 316 14.72 0.78 -14.31
CA ILE A 316 14.70 -0.44 -15.13
C ILE A 316 16.04 -0.65 -15.85
N ARG A 317 16.62 0.41 -16.40
CA ARG A 317 17.93 0.33 -17.08
C ARG A 317 19.06 0.00 -16.12
N GLU A 318 19.02 0.55 -14.91
CA GLU A 318 19.99 0.25 -13.86
C GLU A 318 19.89 -1.20 -13.37
N VAL A 319 18.70 -1.78 -13.29
CA VAL A 319 18.50 -3.20 -12.96
C VAL A 319 19.27 -4.10 -13.94
N LYS A 320 19.25 -3.80 -15.25
CA LYS A 320 20.00 -4.58 -16.25
C LYS A 320 21.51 -4.61 -15.98
N ILE A 321 22.03 -3.58 -15.34
CA ILE A 321 23.45 -3.46 -14.99
C ILE A 321 23.73 -4.13 -13.64
N ASN A 322 22.85 -3.89 -12.65
CA ASN A 322 23.10 -4.27 -11.26
C ASN A 322 22.71 -5.73 -10.97
N PHE A 323 21.82 -6.32 -11.78
CA PHE A 323 21.30 -7.68 -11.62
C PHE A 323 21.25 -8.46 -12.93
N PRO A 324 22.38 -8.57 -13.68
CA PRO A 324 22.38 -9.18 -15.03
C PRO A 324 21.92 -10.64 -15.01
N ASP A 325 22.15 -11.37 -13.92
CA ASP A 325 21.79 -12.78 -13.77
C ASP A 325 20.31 -13.00 -13.37
N LEU A 326 19.61 -11.94 -12.97
CA LEU A 326 18.20 -11.97 -12.51
C LEU A 326 17.22 -11.46 -13.55
N ILE A 327 17.66 -11.00 -14.70
CA ILE A 327 16.78 -10.52 -15.77
C ILE A 327 16.31 -11.68 -16.66
N TRP A 328 15.05 -11.64 -17.11
CA TRP A 328 14.41 -12.63 -17.96
C TRP A 328 13.64 -12.03 -19.14
#